data_0ef965cf192cf4b656a42ed5b9fbbccf
#
_entry.id   0ef965cf192cf4b656a42ed5b9fbbccf
#
_cell.length_a   1.000
_cell.length_b   1.000
_cell.length_c   1.000
_cell.angle_alpha   90.00
_cell.angle_beta   90.00
_cell.angle_gamma   90.00
#
_symmetry.space_group_name_H-M   'P 1'
#
loop_
_entity.id
_entity.type
_entity.pdbx_description
1 polymer ?
#
loop_
_entity_poly.entity_id
_entity_poly.type
_entity_poly.pdbx_seq_one_letter_code
_entity_poly.pdbx_strand_id
1 'polypeptide(L)'
;MCQLLGLNCATPTDATFSFTGFCQRGGQTDEHADGWGIAFFEGRGLRHFVDHQSAAQSPMAEFLKSYHLKSKNTIAHVRKATEGSVCLENAHPFVRQLWGRHWVFAHNGDLKNYHPRLHTHFQP
;
A
#
# COMPACT_ATOMS: atom_id res chain seq x y z
N MET A 1 -4.12 11.59 9.27
CA MET A 1 -3.46 11.64 7.95
C MET A 1 -2.76 10.31 7.72
N CYS A 2 -2.85 9.74 6.53
CA CYS A 2 -2.16 8.49 6.19
C CYS A 2 -0.66 8.70 6.02
N GLN A 3 0.10 7.61 5.95
CA GLN A 3 1.53 7.62 5.63
C GLN A 3 1.75 6.85 4.33
N LEU A 4 2.63 7.35 3.49
CA LEU A 4 2.97 6.76 2.20
C LEU A 4 4.49 6.59 2.09
N LEU A 5 4.92 5.40 1.69
CA LEU A 5 6.31 5.08 1.38
C LEU A 5 6.42 4.69 -0.09
N GLY A 6 7.30 5.33 -0.83
CA GLY A 6 7.64 4.99 -2.20
C GLY A 6 9.13 4.77 -2.37
N LEU A 7 9.50 3.68 -3.02
CA LEU A 7 10.88 3.35 -3.36
C LEU A 7 10.99 3.12 -4.86
N ASN A 8 11.95 3.77 -5.48
CA ASN A 8 12.35 3.55 -6.87
C ASN A 8 13.87 3.44 -6.93
N CYS A 9 14.39 2.26 -7.18
CA CYS A 9 15.80 1.92 -7.06
C CYS A 9 16.38 1.48 -8.39
N ALA A 10 17.67 1.77 -8.63
CA ALA A 10 18.37 1.36 -9.84
C ALA A 10 18.55 -0.17 -9.93
N THR A 11 18.70 -0.82 -8.79
CA THR A 11 18.81 -2.28 -8.66
C THR A 11 17.82 -2.80 -7.65
N PRO A 12 17.43 -4.09 -7.70
CA PRO A 12 16.56 -4.67 -6.68
C PRO A 12 17.15 -4.46 -5.29
N THR A 13 16.43 -3.77 -4.44
CA THR A 13 16.85 -3.35 -3.11
C THR A 13 15.97 -3.98 -2.06
N ASP A 14 16.55 -4.44 -0.96
CA ASP A 14 15.82 -4.95 0.19
C ASP A 14 15.17 -3.79 0.93
N ALA A 15 13.85 -3.76 0.91
CA ALA A 15 13.04 -2.73 1.57
C ALA A 15 12.64 -3.10 3.01
N THR A 16 13.11 -4.23 3.53
CA THR A 16 12.67 -4.76 4.85
C THR A 16 12.91 -3.77 5.97
N PHE A 17 14.07 -3.12 6.00
CA PHE A 17 14.38 -2.11 7.03
C PHE A 17 13.42 -0.92 6.98
N SER A 18 13.22 -0.35 5.79
CA SER A 18 12.31 0.79 5.60
C SER A 18 10.87 0.41 5.91
N PHE A 19 10.44 -0.78 5.49
CA PHE A 19 9.11 -1.29 5.77
C PHE A 19 8.88 -1.54 7.27
N THR A 20 9.88 -2.09 7.96
CA THR A 20 9.80 -2.32 9.41
C THR A 20 9.60 -1.01 10.18
N GLY A 21 10.40 0.00 9.89
CA GLY A 21 10.25 1.33 10.49
C GLY A 21 8.91 1.99 10.11
N PHE A 22 8.45 1.78 8.89
CA PHE A 22 7.17 2.28 8.41
C PHE A 22 5.99 1.64 9.14
N CYS A 23 6.03 0.33 9.39
CA CYS A 23 4.99 -0.38 10.12
C CYS A 23 4.82 0.10 11.56
N GLN A 24 5.89 0.54 12.21
CA GLN A 24 5.82 1.11 13.57
C GLN A 24 4.93 2.35 13.63
N ARG A 25 4.87 3.13 12.56
CA ARG A 25 3.98 4.29 12.46
C ARG A 25 2.50 3.90 12.35
N GLY A 26 2.22 2.65 12.01
CA GLY A 26 0.89 2.09 11.90
C GLY A 26 0.30 1.62 13.24
N GLY A 27 0.28 2.47 14.27
CA GLY A 27 -0.38 2.22 15.54
C GLY A 27 0.54 2.04 16.75
N GLN A 28 1.87 2.10 16.59
CA GLN A 28 2.80 2.00 17.71
C GLN A 28 3.36 3.37 18.11
N THR A 29 3.89 4.13 17.15
CA THR A 29 4.48 5.46 17.38
C THR A 29 3.57 6.59 16.90
N ASP A 30 2.53 6.26 16.15
CA ASP A 30 1.57 7.20 15.57
C ASP A 30 0.17 6.58 15.62
N GLU A 31 -0.87 7.40 15.49
CA GLU A 31 -2.28 6.97 15.56
C GLU A 31 -2.82 6.33 14.26
N HIS A 32 -1.95 5.86 13.37
CA HIS A 32 -2.31 5.27 12.06
C HIS A 32 -2.60 3.78 12.22
N ALA A 33 -3.81 3.45 12.68
CA ALA A 33 -4.18 2.09 13.07
C ALA A 33 -5.26 1.43 12.21
N ASP A 34 -5.63 2.04 11.07
CA ASP A 34 -6.83 1.65 10.33
C ASP A 34 -6.55 0.83 9.06
N GLY A 35 -5.43 0.15 9.04
CA GLY A 35 -5.04 -0.70 7.93
C GLY A 35 -3.74 -0.27 7.26
N TRP A 36 -3.20 -1.16 6.46
CA TRP A 36 -1.95 -0.95 5.73
C TRP A 36 -1.90 -1.81 4.48
N GLY A 37 -0.95 -1.53 3.63
CA GLY A 37 -0.66 -2.38 2.49
C GLY A 37 0.70 -2.07 1.88
N ILE A 38 1.19 -3.03 1.12
CA ILE A 38 2.42 -2.92 0.35
C ILE A 38 2.25 -3.63 -0.99
N ALA A 39 2.80 -3.03 -2.03
CA ALA A 39 2.92 -3.63 -3.34
C ALA A 39 4.34 -3.44 -3.86
N PHE A 40 4.91 -4.49 -4.42
CA PHE A 40 6.24 -4.44 -5.00
C PHE A 40 6.35 -5.34 -6.23
N PHE A 41 7.10 -4.85 -7.21
CA PHE A 41 7.30 -5.56 -8.47
C PHE A 41 8.46 -6.55 -8.37
N GLU A 42 8.24 -7.76 -8.84
CA GLU A 42 9.27 -8.77 -9.09
C GLU A 42 9.26 -9.08 -10.59
N GLY A 43 10.20 -8.50 -11.34
CA GLY A 43 10.17 -8.57 -12.79
C GLY A 43 8.88 -7.97 -13.36
N ARG A 44 8.12 -8.75 -14.10
CA ARG A 44 6.80 -8.38 -14.63
C ARG A 44 5.66 -8.67 -13.63
N GLY A 45 5.94 -9.45 -12.61
CA GLY A 45 4.97 -9.82 -11.58
C GLY A 45 4.83 -8.75 -10.52
N LEU A 46 3.75 -8.85 -9.78
CA LEU A 46 3.45 -7.96 -8.66
C LEU A 46 3.09 -8.79 -7.44
N ARG A 47 3.67 -8.46 -6.30
CA ARG A 47 3.20 -8.93 -5.00
C ARG A 47 2.46 -7.82 -4.31
N HIS A 48 1.30 -8.15 -3.77
CA HIS A 48 0.41 -7.19 -3.15
C HIS A 48 -0.17 -7.78 -1.86
N PHE A 49 0.04 -7.09 -0.75
CA PHE A 49 -0.45 -7.49 0.56
C PHE A 49 -1.18 -6.31 1.18
N VAL A 50 -2.39 -6.54 1.66
CA VAL A 50 -3.21 -5.54 2.37
C VAL A 50 -3.86 -6.17 3.59
N ASP A 51 -4.01 -5.39 4.64
CA ASP A 51 -4.68 -5.79 5.85
C ASP A 51 -5.48 -4.61 6.42
N HIS A 52 -6.62 -4.87 7.02
CA HIS A 52 -7.43 -3.86 7.70
C HIS A 52 -7.02 -3.66 9.17
N GLN A 53 -6.20 -4.54 9.72
CA GLN A 53 -5.61 -4.38 11.05
C GLN A 53 -4.50 -3.35 11.03
N SER A 54 -4.12 -2.82 12.19
CA SER A 54 -2.99 -1.92 12.27
C SER A 54 -1.69 -2.61 11.87
N ALA A 55 -0.80 -1.91 11.17
CA ALA A 55 0.48 -2.47 10.74
C ALA A 55 1.34 -2.96 11.92
N ALA A 56 1.24 -2.29 13.07
CA ALA A 56 1.99 -2.66 14.27
C ALA A 56 1.52 -3.99 14.89
N GLN A 57 0.26 -4.39 14.64
CA GLN A 57 -0.36 -5.57 15.23
C GLN A 57 -0.69 -6.66 14.21
N SER A 58 -0.49 -6.40 12.93
CA SER A 58 -0.83 -7.34 11.87
C SER A 58 0.15 -8.52 11.84
N PRO A 59 -0.34 -9.78 11.95
CA PRO A 59 0.51 -10.96 11.74
C PRO A 59 1.14 -11.02 10.36
N MET A 60 0.43 -10.51 9.33
CA MET A 60 0.93 -10.43 7.96
C MET A 60 2.09 -9.44 7.85
N ALA A 61 2.00 -8.27 8.49
CA ALA A 61 3.07 -7.31 8.54
C ALA A 61 4.31 -7.89 9.23
N GLU A 62 4.12 -8.62 10.31
CA GLU A 62 5.21 -9.30 11.02
C GLU A 62 5.89 -10.37 10.16
N PHE A 63 5.12 -11.14 9.43
CA PHE A 63 5.65 -12.10 8.45
C PHE A 63 6.49 -11.40 7.37
N LEU A 64 6.01 -10.29 6.80
CA LEU A 64 6.70 -9.55 5.74
C LEU A 64 8.01 -8.93 6.21
N LYS A 65 8.16 -8.58 7.47
CA LYS A 65 9.42 -8.08 8.04
C LYS A 65 10.55 -9.11 7.94
N SER A 66 10.23 -10.39 7.94
CA SER A 66 11.20 -11.48 7.79
C SER A 66 11.37 -11.99 6.36
N TYR A 67 10.59 -11.47 5.41
CA TYR A 67 10.52 -12.01 4.04
C TYR A 67 11.65 -11.52 3.11
N HIS A 68 12.41 -10.50 3.48
CA HIS A 68 13.44 -9.89 2.63
C HIS A 68 12.93 -9.43 1.27
N LEU A 69 12.12 -8.37 1.29
CA LEU A 69 11.52 -7.78 0.10
C LEU A 69 12.57 -7.12 -0.77
N LYS A 70 12.92 -7.72 -1.90
CA LYS A 70 13.83 -7.14 -2.90
C LYS A 70 13.05 -6.71 -4.13
N SER A 71 13.07 -5.41 -4.41
CA SER A 71 12.39 -4.85 -5.58
C SER A 71 13.03 -3.54 -6.02
N LYS A 72 12.86 -3.21 -7.28
CA LYS A 72 13.19 -1.87 -7.79
C LYS A 72 12.11 -0.86 -7.46
N ASN A 73 10.86 -1.28 -7.38
CA ASN A 73 9.72 -0.40 -7.19
C ASN A 73 8.79 -0.96 -6.12
N THR A 74 8.63 -0.20 -5.05
CA THR A 74 7.79 -0.56 -3.92
C THR A 74 6.94 0.63 -3.51
N ILE A 75 5.66 0.39 -3.24
CA ILE A 75 4.76 1.35 -2.62
C ILE A 75 4.16 0.70 -1.38
N ALA A 76 4.23 1.38 -0.24
CA ALA A 76 3.54 0.98 0.98
C ALA A 76 2.71 2.14 1.53
N HIS A 77 1.63 1.81 2.21
CA HIS A 77 0.68 2.76 2.74
C HIS A 77 0.19 2.31 4.11
N VAL A 78 0.16 3.23 5.07
CA VAL A 78 -0.49 3.06 6.38
C VAL A 78 -1.64 4.03 6.46
N ARG A 79 -2.82 3.49 6.73
CA ARG A 79 -4.06 4.25 6.74
C ARG A 79 -4.38 4.81 8.12
N LYS A 80 -4.86 6.06 8.12
CA LYS A 80 -5.68 6.62 9.19
C LYS A 80 -7.01 7.04 8.55
N ALA A 81 -8.08 6.36 8.92
CA ALA A 81 -9.40 6.66 8.38
C ALA A 81 -9.89 8.00 8.92
N THR A 82 -10.00 8.97 8.04
CA THR A 82 -10.71 10.22 8.29
C THR A 82 -12.12 10.13 7.76
N GLU A 83 -12.29 9.38 6.69
CA GLU A 83 -13.56 9.05 6.05
C GLU A 83 -13.56 7.60 5.59
N GLY A 84 -14.73 7.00 5.51
CA GLY A 84 -14.92 5.61 5.10
C GLY A 84 -14.67 4.61 6.22
N SER A 85 -15.24 3.42 6.03
CA SER A 85 -15.11 2.33 7.01
C SER A 85 -13.71 1.74 7.05
N VAL A 86 -13.33 1.18 8.20
CA VAL A 86 -12.12 0.37 8.36
C VAL A 86 -12.43 -1.00 7.79
N CYS A 87 -12.10 -1.23 6.54
CA CYS A 87 -12.34 -2.47 5.82
C CYS A 87 -11.23 -2.70 4.77
N LEU A 88 -11.13 -3.92 4.30
CA LEU A 88 -10.07 -4.33 3.40
C LEU A 88 -10.13 -3.59 2.06
N GLU A 89 -11.33 -3.32 1.55
CA GLU A 89 -11.54 -2.63 0.27
C GLU A 89 -11.02 -1.20 0.25
N ASN A 90 -10.87 -0.60 1.42
CA ASN A 90 -10.34 0.76 1.59
C ASN A 90 -8.84 0.79 1.91
N ALA A 91 -8.18 -0.35 1.99
CA ALA A 91 -6.74 -0.41 2.22
C ALA A 91 -5.97 -0.16 0.92
N HIS A 92 -5.00 0.74 0.98
CA HIS A 92 -4.08 1.02 -0.13
C HIS A 92 -2.82 0.16 -0.03
N PRO A 93 -2.07 -0.03 -1.12
CA PRO A 93 -2.31 0.47 -2.48
C PRO A 93 -3.38 -0.34 -3.22
N PHE A 94 -4.03 0.30 -4.18
CA PHE A 94 -4.92 -0.35 -5.12
C PHE A 94 -4.15 -0.90 -6.31
N VAL A 95 -4.59 -2.05 -6.82
CA VAL A 95 -3.98 -2.71 -7.96
C VAL A 95 -5.00 -2.92 -9.06
N ARG A 96 -4.60 -2.65 -10.29
CA ARG A 96 -5.36 -2.95 -11.51
C ARG A 96 -4.44 -3.55 -12.55
N GLN A 97 -4.99 -4.44 -13.35
CA GLN A 97 -4.30 -4.97 -14.52
C GLN A 97 -4.96 -4.42 -15.78
N LEU A 98 -4.24 -3.61 -16.52
CA LEU A 98 -4.70 -2.97 -17.75
C LEU A 98 -3.61 -3.03 -18.80
N TRP A 99 -3.98 -3.34 -20.04
CA TRP A 99 -3.07 -3.37 -21.20
C TRP A 99 -1.85 -4.27 -20.97
N GLY A 100 -2.07 -5.42 -20.32
CA GLY A 100 -0.99 -6.39 -20.03
C GLY A 100 0.01 -5.93 -18.97
N ARG A 101 -0.31 -4.91 -18.19
CA ARG A 101 0.54 -4.36 -17.12
C ARG A 101 -0.19 -4.27 -15.81
N HIS A 102 0.56 -4.37 -14.74
CA HIS A 102 0.08 -4.06 -13.39
C HIS A 102 0.24 -2.57 -13.10
N TRP A 103 -0.82 -1.98 -12.60
CA TRP A 103 -0.87 -0.60 -12.15
C TRP A 103 -1.10 -0.58 -10.66
N VAL A 104 -0.29 0.18 -9.95
CA VAL A 104 -0.36 0.33 -8.50
C VAL A 104 -0.60 1.79 -8.17
N PHE A 105 -1.59 2.05 -7.34
CA PHE A 105 -1.96 3.39 -6.95
C PHE A 105 -2.18 3.46 -5.44
N ALA A 106 -1.57 4.46 -4.81
CA ALA A 106 -1.84 4.82 -3.43
C ALA A 106 -2.05 6.34 -3.33
N HIS A 107 -2.89 6.75 -2.40
CA HIS A 107 -3.26 8.14 -2.22
C HIS A 107 -3.20 8.51 -0.75
N ASN A 108 -2.59 9.65 -0.44
CA ASN A 108 -2.56 10.23 0.89
C ASN A 108 -3.33 11.55 0.88
N GLY A 109 -4.47 11.58 1.57
CA GLY A 109 -5.36 12.73 1.67
C GLY A 109 -6.75 12.47 1.10
N ASP A 110 -7.58 13.50 1.05
CA ASP A 110 -8.95 13.46 0.58
C ASP A 110 -9.13 14.37 -0.65
N LEU A 111 -9.77 13.84 -1.69
CA LEU A 111 -10.18 14.63 -2.86
C LEU A 111 -11.56 15.23 -2.60
N LYS A 112 -11.61 16.52 -2.32
CA LYS A 112 -12.85 17.24 -2.11
C LYS A 112 -13.39 17.78 -3.42
N ASN A 113 -14.73 17.73 -3.57
CA ASN A 113 -15.43 18.27 -4.74
C ASN A 113 -14.98 17.69 -6.08
N TYR A 114 -14.53 16.44 -6.07
CA TYR A 114 -14.09 15.73 -7.25
C TYR A 114 -15.19 14.81 -7.75
N HIS A 115 -15.81 15.16 -8.87
CA HIS A 115 -16.89 14.39 -9.50
C HIS A 115 -16.52 14.09 -10.96
N PRO A 116 -15.60 13.12 -11.21
CA PRO A 116 -15.17 12.83 -12.57
C PRO A 116 -16.32 12.23 -13.38
N ARG A 117 -16.46 12.68 -14.63
CA ARG A 117 -17.26 11.97 -15.61
C ARG A 117 -16.43 10.80 -16.15
N LEU A 118 -16.77 9.60 -15.75
CA LEU A 118 -16.09 8.41 -16.21
C LEU A 118 -16.82 7.85 -17.44
N HIS A 119 -16.15 7.88 -18.58
CA HIS A 119 -16.57 7.16 -19.76
C HIS A 119 -15.70 5.93 -19.88
N THR A 120 -16.19 4.77 -19.47
CA THR A 120 -15.48 3.52 -19.62
C THR A 120 -16.14 2.69 -20.72
N HIS A 121 -15.35 2.28 -21.68
CA HIS A 121 -15.73 1.27 -22.66
C HIS A 121 -15.28 -0.14 -22.25
N PHE A 122 -14.71 -0.26 -21.06
CA PHE A 122 -14.24 -1.53 -20.53
C PHE A 122 -15.24 -2.05 -19.52
N GLN A 123 -15.73 -3.25 -19.78
CA GLN A 123 -16.35 -4.06 -18.75
C GLN A 123 -15.26 -4.85 -18.04
N PRO A 124 -15.25 -4.86 -16.71
CA PRO A 124 -14.30 -5.66 -15.96
C PRO A 124 -14.49 -7.16 -16.21
#